data_13ce82d6398e8f18d25763bda3ccccee
#
_entry.id   13ce82d6398e8f18d25763bda3ccccee
#
_cell.length_a   1.000
_cell.length_b   1.000
_cell.length_c   1.000
_cell.angle_alpha   90.00
_cell.angle_beta   90.00
_cell.angle_gamma   90.00
#
_symmetry.space_group_name_H-M   'P 1'
#
loop_
_entity.id
_entity.type
_entity.pdbx_description
1 polymer ?
#
loop_
_entity_poly.entity_id
_entity_poly.type
_entity_poly.pdbx_seq_one_letter_code
_entity_poly.pdbx_strand_id
1 'polypeptide(L)'
;MKVLMFGWEYPPHVFGGLATANFGISEGLHAQGDVEITLCLPRPFGDEDHTYSRIVAMNCVPIVYKNVDRDYVKQRIGNLMDPDEYYRFRDHIYADFGYMHVNDLGCMEFAGGYPSNLNEEINNYSIIAGQVARAEEFDIIHAHDWLTYPAGIFAKQISGKPLCIHVHATDWDRSRGHVNPTVYGIEKDGMDHADCIMCVSELTRQTVINHYHQDPRKVFTVHNAVYPLSPENQAIPRPDHRGKEKVVTFLGRITMQKGPEYFVEAANMVLHRTNNIRFCMAGSGDMMDAMIYLAAERGIADRFHFPGFMRGKQVYECLKNSDVYVMPSVSEPFGISPLEAMQCGTPTIISKTSGCGEILTNCIKIDYWDINAMADAIYSICHNEGLFNYLQQKGQEEVAQITWEKVGRWIRELYLRTLHWI
;
A
#
# COMPACT_ATOMS: atom_id res chain seq x y z
N MET A 1 -2.12 -1.20 -25.57
CA MET A 1 -0.83 -1.02 -24.86
C MET A 1 -0.68 -2.18 -23.89
N LYS A 2 0.47 -2.85 -23.91
CA LYS A 2 0.77 -4.01 -23.07
C LYS A 2 1.68 -3.57 -21.91
N VAL A 3 1.29 -3.89 -20.68
CA VAL A 3 2.00 -3.52 -19.47
C VAL A 3 2.56 -4.78 -18.79
N LEU A 4 3.87 -4.82 -18.55
CA LEU A 4 4.47 -5.82 -17.67
C LEU A 4 4.49 -5.25 -16.25
N MET A 5 3.63 -5.79 -15.38
CA MET A 5 3.43 -5.30 -14.02
C MET A 5 4.07 -6.24 -13.01
N PHE A 6 4.84 -5.70 -12.08
CA PHE A 6 5.45 -6.44 -10.98
C PHE A 6 4.73 -6.09 -9.67
N GLY A 7 4.06 -7.08 -9.08
CA GLY A 7 3.40 -7.01 -7.78
C GLY A 7 3.99 -7.99 -6.79
N TRP A 8 3.69 -7.81 -5.51
CA TRP A 8 4.13 -8.73 -4.45
C TRP A 8 2.97 -9.52 -3.86
N GLU A 9 1.83 -8.91 -3.73
CA GLU A 9 0.60 -9.47 -3.20
C GLU A 9 -0.61 -9.07 -4.03
N TYR A 10 -1.62 -9.94 -4.08
CA TYR A 10 -2.84 -9.73 -4.86
C TYR A 10 -4.02 -10.46 -4.20
N PRO A 11 -5.26 -9.92 -4.25
CA PRO A 11 -6.41 -10.59 -3.66
C PRO A 11 -6.67 -11.99 -4.27
N PRO A 12 -7.20 -12.94 -3.43
CA PRO A 12 -7.73 -12.76 -2.07
C PRO A 12 -6.68 -12.75 -0.95
N HIS A 13 -5.40 -12.94 -1.26
CA HIS A 13 -4.30 -13.01 -0.29
C HIS A 13 -3.77 -11.60 0.00
N VAL A 14 -4.42 -10.93 0.97
CA VAL A 14 -4.13 -9.56 1.36
C VAL A 14 -3.38 -9.52 2.68
N PHE A 15 -2.15 -9.01 2.67
CA PHE A 15 -1.35 -8.76 3.87
C PHE A 15 -1.37 -7.27 4.27
N GLY A 16 -1.74 -6.39 3.32
CA GLY A 16 -1.80 -4.94 3.54
C GLY A 16 -2.54 -4.19 2.44
N GLY A 17 -2.47 -2.86 2.48
CA GLY A 17 -3.12 -2.00 1.49
C GLY A 17 -2.56 -2.13 0.07
N LEU A 18 -1.36 -2.72 -0.10
CA LEU A 18 -0.71 -2.91 -1.39
C LEU A 18 -1.52 -3.83 -2.31
N ALA A 19 -2.02 -4.97 -1.79
CA ALA A 19 -2.84 -5.89 -2.57
C ALA A 19 -4.11 -5.21 -3.10
N THR A 20 -4.80 -4.47 -2.24
CA THR A 20 -6.02 -3.71 -2.60
C THR A 20 -5.70 -2.67 -3.69
N ALA A 21 -4.59 -1.95 -3.56
CA ALA A 21 -4.18 -0.95 -4.53
C ALA A 21 -3.80 -1.59 -5.88
N ASN A 22 -3.02 -2.69 -5.88
CA ASN A 22 -2.63 -3.41 -7.10
C ASN A 22 -3.85 -3.91 -7.87
N PHE A 23 -4.84 -4.48 -7.17
CA PHE A 23 -6.08 -4.95 -7.79
C PHE A 23 -6.88 -3.77 -8.36
N GLY A 24 -7.03 -2.68 -7.59
CA GLY A 24 -7.75 -1.49 -8.05
C GLY A 24 -7.11 -0.80 -9.24
N ILE A 25 -5.80 -0.73 -9.27
CA ILE A 25 -5.05 -0.19 -10.42
C ILE A 25 -5.26 -1.09 -11.65
N SER A 26 -5.22 -2.42 -11.47
CA SER A 26 -5.47 -3.38 -12.54
C SER A 26 -6.89 -3.22 -13.11
N GLU A 27 -7.91 -3.12 -12.26
CA GLU A 27 -9.30 -2.83 -12.66
C GLU A 27 -9.40 -1.51 -13.41
N GLY A 28 -8.85 -0.44 -12.84
CA GLY A 28 -8.92 0.90 -13.41
C GLY A 28 -8.24 1.01 -14.78
N LEU A 29 -7.12 0.32 -14.98
CA LEU A 29 -6.42 0.24 -16.25
C LEU A 29 -7.20 -0.62 -17.26
N HIS A 30 -7.73 -1.77 -16.84
CA HIS A 30 -8.55 -2.64 -17.67
C HIS A 30 -9.81 -1.91 -18.17
N ALA A 31 -10.43 -1.10 -17.34
CA ALA A 31 -11.61 -0.29 -17.68
C ALA A 31 -11.35 0.74 -18.80
N GLN A 32 -10.10 1.05 -19.12
CA GLN A 32 -9.76 1.92 -20.27
C GLN A 32 -9.94 1.23 -21.63
N GLY A 33 -10.01 -0.12 -21.65
CA GLY A 33 -10.33 -0.93 -22.83
C GLY A 33 -9.18 -1.13 -23.83
N ASP A 34 -8.04 -0.45 -23.66
CA ASP A 34 -6.87 -0.53 -24.55
C ASP A 34 -5.56 -0.88 -23.80
N VAL A 35 -5.66 -1.28 -22.54
CA VAL A 35 -4.52 -1.69 -21.69
C VAL A 35 -4.64 -3.17 -21.35
N GLU A 36 -3.63 -3.94 -21.70
CA GLU A 36 -3.49 -5.35 -21.36
C GLU A 36 -2.40 -5.50 -20.29
N ILE A 37 -2.70 -6.16 -19.18
CA ILE A 37 -1.79 -6.31 -18.06
C ILE A 37 -1.31 -7.75 -17.95
N THR A 38 0.01 -7.93 -17.95
CA THR A 38 0.68 -9.15 -17.49
C THR A 38 1.22 -8.86 -16.08
N LEU A 39 0.56 -9.40 -15.05
CA LEU A 39 0.94 -9.24 -13.65
C LEU A 39 1.83 -10.41 -13.21
N CYS A 40 3.04 -10.09 -12.81
CA CYS A 40 3.98 -11.04 -12.22
C CYS A 40 3.83 -11.03 -10.69
N LEU A 41 3.66 -12.20 -10.09
CA LEU A 41 3.62 -12.40 -8.64
C LEU A 41 4.67 -13.43 -8.22
N PRO A 42 5.38 -13.25 -7.08
CA PRO A 42 6.38 -14.21 -6.61
C PRO A 42 5.81 -15.63 -6.51
N ARG A 43 4.71 -15.76 -5.78
CA ARG A 43 3.98 -17.02 -5.61
C ARG A 43 2.47 -16.75 -5.49
N PRO A 44 1.72 -16.86 -6.57
CA PRO A 44 0.26 -16.93 -6.49
C PRO A 44 -0.19 -18.25 -5.85
N PHE A 45 -1.35 -18.25 -5.23
CA PHE A 45 -1.95 -19.40 -4.53
C PHE A 45 -2.90 -20.20 -5.43
N GLY A 46 -3.27 -19.62 -6.59
CA GLY A 46 -4.11 -20.29 -7.61
C GLY A 46 -5.59 -19.94 -7.52
N ASP A 47 -5.97 -19.05 -6.61
CA ASP A 47 -7.33 -18.55 -6.43
C ASP A 47 -7.44 -17.03 -6.61
N GLU A 48 -6.39 -16.39 -7.14
CA GLU A 48 -6.37 -14.98 -7.50
C GLU A 48 -7.37 -14.69 -8.62
N ASP A 49 -7.92 -13.48 -8.60
CA ASP A 49 -8.83 -13.00 -9.65
C ASP A 49 -8.07 -12.64 -10.92
N HIS A 50 -8.37 -13.32 -12.03
CA HIS A 50 -7.78 -13.11 -13.35
C HIS A 50 -8.58 -12.15 -14.24
N THR A 51 -9.63 -11.50 -13.71
CA THR A 51 -10.56 -10.67 -14.51
C THR A 51 -9.85 -9.51 -15.20
N TYR A 52 -8.91 -8.87 -14.52
CA TYR A 52 -8.29 -7.62 -14.99
C TYR A 52 -6.84 -7.78 -15.47
N SER A 53 -6.23 -8.93 -15.23
CA SER A 53 -4.83 -9.17 -15.59
C SER A 53 -4.56 -10.66 -15.83
N ARG A 54 -3.63 -10.93 -16.74
CA ARG A 54 -3.02 -12.26 -16.87
C ARG A 54 -1.94 -12.38 -15.81
N ILE A 55 -2.06 -13.35 -14.91
CA ILE A 55 -1.09 -13.57 -13.84
C ILE A 55 0.01 -14.54 -14.28
N VAL A 56 1.26 -14.15 -14.06
CA VAL A 56 2.45 -14.99 -14.22
C VAL A 56 2.97 -15.37 -12.85
N ALA A 57 2.96 -16.67 -12.55
CA ALA A 57 3.52 -17.25 -11.34
C ALA A 57 5.04 -17.34 -11.47
N MET A 58 5.79 -16.48 -10.80
CA MET A 58 7.25 -16.43 -10.92
C MET A 58 7.93 -17.69 -10.38
N ASN A 59 7.33 -18.33 -9.36
CA ASN A 59 7.76 -19.63 -8.84
C ASN A 59 7.56 -20.80 -9.81
N CYS A 60 6.91 -20.58 -10.97
CA CYS A 60 6.71 -21.58 -12.03
C CYS A 60 7.53 -21.26 -13.29
N VAL A 61 8.32 -20.19 -13.30
CA VAL A 61 9.18 -19.83 -14.42
C VAL A 61 10.52 -20.54 -14.26
N PRO A 62 10.88 -21.50 -15.17
CA PRO A 62 12.14 -22.20 -15.06
C PRO A 62 13.31 -21.31 -15.41
N ILE A 63 14.40 -21.40 -14.64
CA ILE A 63 15.65 -20.71 -14.94
C ILE A 63 16.41 -21.53 -15.97
N VAL A 64 16.49 -21.00 -17.17
CA VAL A 64 17.22 -21.65 -18.26
C VAL A 64 18.70 -21.27 -18.18
N TYR A 65 19.49 -22.04 -17.44
CA TYR A 65 20.95 -21.84 -17.29
C TYR A 65 21.73 -21.79 -18.60
N LYS A 66 21.19 -22.34 -19.68
CA LYS A 66 21.86 -22.45 -20.99
C LYS A 66 21.85 -21.16 -21.80
N ASN A 67 21.03 -20.18 -21.49
CA ASN A 67 20.85 -18.96 -22.30
C ASN A 67 21.14 -17.65 -21.55
N VAL A 68 21.77 -17.69 -20.38
CA VAL A 68 22.45 -16.51 -19.88
C VAL A 68 23.71 -16.39 -20.73
N ASP A 69 23.61 -15.64 -21.83
CA ASP A 69 24.74 -15.33 -22.69
C ASP A 69 25.80 -14.62 -21.84
N ARG A 70 26.83 -15.37 -21.46
CA ARG A 70 27.91 -14.87 -20.61
C ARG A 70 28.54 -13.62 -21.22
N ASP A 71 28.57 -13.53 -22.54
CA ASP A 71 29.18 -12.39 -23.24
C ASP A 71 28.24 -11.18 -23.23
N TYR A 72 26.92 -11.36 -23.23
CA TYR A 72 25.93 -10.28 -23.10
C TYR A 72 25.95 -9.67 -21.69
N VAL A 73 25.96 -10.48 -20.65
CA VAL A 73 26.08 -10.01 -19.25
C VAL A 73 27.43 -9.31 -19.08
N LYS A 74 28.52 -9.89 -19.59
CA LYS A 74 29.85 -9.35 -19.54
C LYS A 74 29.99 -8.02 -20.31
N GLN A 75 29.35 -7.89 -21.46
CA GLN A 75 29.40 -6.68 -22.28
C GLN A 75 28.58 -5.52 -21.70
N ARG A 76 27.48 -5.80 -21.02
CA ARG A 76 26.59 -4.76 -20.47
C ARG A 76 26.96 -4.36 -19.05
N ILE A 77 27.34 -5.30 -18.19
CA ILE A 77 27.79 -5.01 -16.83
C ILE A 77 29.22 -4.46 -16.85
N GLY A 78 30.11 -4.99 -17.69
CA GLY A 78 31.48 -4.52 -17.81
C GLY A 78 31.64 -3.09 -18.35
N ASN A 79 30.61 -2.54 -18.98
CA ASN A 79 30.58 -1.13 -19.43
C ASN A 79 30.02 -0.16 -18.38
N LEU A 80 29.45 -0.66 -17.27
CA LEU A 80 28.80 0.13 -16.22
C LEU A 80 29.53 0.09 -14.87
N MET A 81 30.48 -0.80 -14.69
CA MET A 81 31.21 -1.00 -13.44
C MET A 81 32.72 -0.95 -13.66
N ASP A 82 33.44 -0.47 -12.65
CA ASP A 82 34.88 -0.68 -12.52
C ASP A 82 35.18 -2.19 -12.60
N PRO A 83 36.25 -2.60 -13.31
CA PRO A 83 36.63 -4.02 -13.44
C PRO A 83 36.68 -4.77 -12.10
N ASP A 84 37.14 -4.14 -11.01
CA ASP A 84 37.21 -4.76 -9.69
C ASP A 84 35.84 -4.90 -9.01
N GLU A 85 34.91 -3.97 -9.25
CA GLU A 85 33.49 -4.09 -8.84
C GLU A 85 32.78 -5.15 -9.66
N TYR A 86 33.08 -5.24 -10.98
CA TYR A 86 32.55 -6.29 -11.85
C TYR A 86 32.97 -7.69 -11.38
N TYR A 87 34.25 -7.88 -11.03
CA TYR A 87 34.72 -9.18 -10.56
C TYR A 87 34.13 -9.56 -9.19
N ARG A 88 33.96 -8.60 -8.29
CA ARG A 88 33.27 -8.83 -7.01
C ARG A 88 31.79 -9.15 -7.21
N PHE A 89 31.11 -8.43 -8.08
CA PHE A 89 29.70 -8.66 -8.42
C PHE A 89 29.54 -9.99 -9.17
N ARG A 90 30.43 -10.31 -10.10
CA ARG A 90 30.49 -11.60 -10.79
C ARG A 90 30.68 -12.76 -9.84
N ASP A 91 31.64 -12.66 -8.93
CA ASP A 91 31.94 -13.72 -7.98
C ASP A 91 30.82 -13.87 -6.93
N HIS A 92 30.14 -12.78 -6.58
CA HIS A 92 28.93 -12.80 -5.77
C HIS A 92 27.76 -13.46 -6.51
N ILE A 93 27.50 -13.08 -7.75
CA ILE A 93 26.50 -13.74 -8.59
C ILE A 93 26.82 -15.24 -8.80
N TYR A 94 28.07 -15.60 -9.06
CA TYR A 94 28.43 -17.01 -9.24
C TYR A 94 28.39 -17.80 -7.93
N ALA A 95 28.72 -17.19 -6.80
CA ALA A 95 28.53 -17.80 -5.49
C ALA A 95 27.04 -17.98 -5.15
N ASP A 96 26.23 -16.95 -5.42
CA ASP A 96 24.78 -16.95 -5.18
C ASP A 96 24.05 -17.90 -6.16
N PHE A 97 24.44 -17.96 -7.44
CA PHE A 97 23.91 -18.94 -8.41
C PHE A 97 24.24 -20.39 -8.04
N GLY A 98 25.31 -20.64 -7.31
CA GLY A 98 25.67 -21.95 -6.76
C GLY A 98 24.84 -22.39 -5.57
N TYR A 99 24.14 -21.45 -4.90
CA TYR A 99 23.30 -21.68 -3.74
C TYR A 99 21.80 -21.46 -3.99
N MET A 100 21.39 -21.18 -5.24
CA MET A 100 19.99 -21.06 -5.60
C MET A 100 19.27 -22.40 -5.39
N HIS A 101 18.38 -22.45 -4.44
CA HIS A 101 17.47 -23.57 -4.28
C HIS A 101 16.43 -23.54 -5.41
N VAL A 102 16.70 -24.25 -6.47
CA VAL A 102 15.72 -24.56 -7.50
C VAL A 102 15.15 -25.95 -7.25
N ASN A 103 13.85 -26.11 -7.48
CA ASN A 103 13.19 -27.41 -7.41
C ASN A 103 13.56 -28.28 -8.64
N ASP A 104 13.06 -29.51 -8.67
CA ASP A 104 13.33 -30.47 -9.76
C ASP A 104 12.91 -29.98 -11.16
N LEU A 105 12.06 -28.94 -11.24
CA LEU A 105 11.64 -28.30 -12.48
C LEU A 105 12.53 -27.11 -12.86
N GLY A 106 13.57 -26.81 -12.09
CA GLY A 106 14.46 -25.65 -12.29
C GLY A 106 13.84 -24.30 -11.91
N CYS A 107 12.78 -24.30 -11.12
CA CYS A 107 12.09 -23.10 -10.66
C CYS A 107 12.52 -22.71 -9.24
N MET A 108 12.57 -21.41 -8.96
CA MET A 108 12.83 -20.89 -7.60
C MET A 108 11.57 -20.99 -6.74
N GLU A 109 11.78 -21.23 -5.46
CA GLU A 109 10.69 -21.27 -4.48
C GLU A 109 10.53 -19.91 -3.79
N PHE A 110 9.29 -19.55 -3.48
CA PHE A 110 8.91 -18.36 -2.74
C PHE A 110 7.94 -18.72 -1.61
N ALA A 111 8.03 -18.02 -0.50
CA ALA A 111 7.14 -18.23 0.65
C ALA A 111 5.71 -17.74 0.37
N GLY A 112 5.55 -16.73 -0.49
CA GLY A 112 4.25 -16.14 -0.81
C GLY A 112 3.76 -15.18 0.27
N GLY A 113 4.65 -14.36 0.83
CA GLY A 113 4.34 -13.36 1.87
C GLY A 113 5.56 -12.54 2.22
N TYR A 114 5.77 -12.29 3.51
CA TYR A 114 6.91 -11.54 4.06
C TYR A 114 7.79 -12.42 4.97
N PRO A 115 8.61 -13.31 4.40
CA PRO A 115 9.45 -14.23 5.15
C PRO A 115 10.66 -13.53 5.77
N SER A 116 11.38 -14.25 6.65
CA SER A 116 12.60 -13.73 7.27
C SER A 116 13.76 -13.52 6.29
N ASN A 117 13.78 -14.26 5.17
CA ASN A 117 14.75 -14.15 4.07
C ASN A 117 14.27 -13.25 2.92
N LEU A 118 13.48 -12.23 3.21
CA LEU A 118 12.81 -11.37 2.22
C LEU A 118 13.78 -10.77 1.17
N ASN A 119 14.98 -10.37 1.57
CA ASN A 119 15.97 -9.82 0.65
C ASN A 119 16.43 -10.85 -0.40
N GLU A 120 16.54 -12.12 -0.02
CA GLU A 120 16.85 -13.22 -0.94
C GLU A 120 15.70 -13.41 -1.94
N GLU A 121 14.45 -13.41 -1.46
CA GLU A 121 13.29 -13.52 -2.34
C GLU A 121 13.17 -12.35 -3.32
N ILE A 122 13.49 -11.12 -2.91
CA ILE A 122 13.55 -9.95 -3.81
C ILE A 122 14.59 -10.15 -4.91
N ASN A 123 15.78 -10.65 -4.57
CA ASN A 123 16.82 -10.96 -5.55
C ASN A 123 16.36 -12.05 -6.53
N ASN A 124 15.82 -13.15 -6.02
CA ASN A 124 15.31 -14.24 -6.82
C ASN A 124 14.20 -13.77 -7.77
N TYR A 125 13.29 -12.94 -7.27
CA TYR A 125 12.23 -12.33 -8.05
C TYR A 125 12.78 -11.47 -9.20
N SER A 126 13.83 -10.68 -8.95
CA SER A 126 14.46 -9.85 -9.98
C SER A 126 15.11 -10.67 -11.09
N ILE A 127 15.76 -11.79 -10.75
CA ILE A 127 16.39 -12.69 -11.74
C ILE A 127 15.33 -13.31 -12.66
N ILE A 128 14.23 -13.80 -12.08
CA ILE A 128 13.12 -14.37 -12.87
C ILE A 128 12.45 -13.29 -13.72
N ALA A 129 12.34 -12.05 -13.23
CA ALA A 129 11.80 -10.93 -13.99
C ALA A 129 12.56 -10.71 -15.31
N GLY A 130 13.88 -10.90 -15.32
CA GLY A 130 14.67 -10.84 -16.53
C GLY A 130 14.34 -11.96 -17.54
N GLN A 131 13.98 -13.17 -17.08
CA GLN A 131 13.51 -14.26 -17.97
C GLN A 131 12.15 -13.93 -18.57
N VAL A 132 11.22 -13.44 -17.74
CA VAL A 132 9.89 -13.02 -18.18
C VAL A 132 9.99 -11.87 -19.19
N ALA A 133 10.82 -10.87 -18.93
CA ALA A 133 11.03 -9.73 -19.82
C ALA A 133 11.61 -10.10 -21.20
N ARG A 134 12.27 -11.26 -21.32
CA ARG A 134 12.73 -11.80 -22.62
C ARG A 134 11.64 -12.56 -23.36
N ALA A 135 10.74 -13.21 -22.63
CA ALA A 135 9.73 -14.10 -23.19
C ALA A 135 8.43 -13.36 -23.54
N GLU A 136 8.13 -12.26 -22.87
CA GLU A 136 6.88 -11.52 -23.01
C GLU A 136 7.04 -10.30 -23.93
N GLU A 137 5.97 -10.01 -24.67
CA GLU A 137 5.85 -8.77 -25.43
C GLU A 137 5.12 -7.71 -24.61
N PHE A 138 5.76 -6.58 -24.36
CA PHE A 138 5.18 -5.45 -23.65
C PHE A 138 5.77 -4.11 -24.12
N ASP A 139 5.06 -3.03 -23.81
CA ASP A 139 5.43 -1.67 -24.19
C ASP A 139 6.10 -0.94 -23.03
N ILE A 140 5.65 -1.20 -21.79
CA ILE A 140 6.06 -0.48 -20.59
C ILE A 140 6.09 -1.42 -19.38
N ILE A 141 6.96 -1.10 -18.42
CA ILE A 141 7.11 -1.82 -17.14
C ILE A 141 6.49 -0.98 -16.04
N HIS A 142 5.76 -1.63 -15.10
CA HIS A 142 5.22 -1.00 -13.91
C HIS A 142 5.54 -1.83 -12.66
N ALA A 143 6.32 -1.29 -11.73
CA ALA A 143 6.73 -1.97 -10.49
C ALA A 143 6.13 -1.28 -9.26
N HIS A 144 5.58 -2.07 -8.33
CA HIS A 144 4.85 -1.61 -7.16
C HIS A 144 5.64 -1.82 -5.87
N ASP A 145 6.06 -0.72 -5.23
CA ASP A 145 6.86 -0.65 -4.01
C ASP A 145 8.25 -1.30 -4.13
N TRP A 146 9.08 -1.05 -3.13
CA TRP A 146 10.50 -1.41 -3.08
C TRP A 146 10.79 -2.90 -3.29
N LEU A 147 9.86 -3.78 -2.94
CA LEU A 147 9.99 -5.23 -3.14
C LEU A 147 10.12 -5.62 -4.61
N THR A 148 9.55 -4.81 -5.51
CA THR A 148 9.48 -5.11 -6.94
C THR A 148 10.39 -4.22 -7.80
N TYR A 149 10.99 -3.17 -7.22
CA TYR A 149 11.86 -2.27 -7.98
C TYR A 149 13.06 -2.97 -8.61
N PRO A 150 13.79 -3.87 -7.91
CA PRO A 150 14.87 -4.63 -8.54
C PRO A 150 14.41 -5.44 -9.75
N ALA A 151 13.21 -6.05 -9.70
CA ALA A 151 12.62 -6.76 -10.84
C ALA A 151 12.33 -5.82 -12.01
N GLY A 152 11.76 -4.63 -11.73
CA GLY A 152 11.50 -3.60 -12.73
C GLY A 152 12.78 -3.07 -13.39
N ILE A 153 13.83 -2.81 -12.61
CA ILE A 153 15.14 -2.38 -13.10
C ILE A 153 15.73 -3.44 -14.02
N PHE A 154 15.73 -4.71 -13.59
CA PHE A 154 16.31 -5.78 -14.39
C PHE A 154 15.53 -6.04 -15.69
N ALA A 155 14.20 -5.99 -15.63
CA ALA A 155 13.34 -6.05 -16.81
C ALA A 155 13.63 -4.89 -17.79
N LYS A 156 13.82 -3.65 -17.29
CA LYS A 156 14.23 -2.49 -18.11
C LYS A 156 15.59 -2.71 -18.76
N GLN A 157 16.57 -3.20 -18.03
CA GLN A 157 17.91 -3.48 -18.56
C GLN A 157 17.89 -4.50 -19.69
N ILE A 158 17.06 -5.55 -19.57
CA ILE A 158 16.93 -6.62 -20.55
C ILE A 158 16.19 -6.17 -21.81
N SER A 159 15.05 -5.47 -21.62
CA SER A 159 14.12 -5.14 -22.72
C SER A 159 14.39 -3.80 -23.38
N GLY A 160 15.05 -2.87 -22.68
CA GLY A 160 15.17 -1.47 -23.08
C GLY A 160 13.86 -0.69 -22.98
N LYS A 161 12.78 -1.27 -22.42
CA LYS A 161 11.48 -0.61 -22.26
C LYS A 161 11.47 0.33 -21.05
N PRO A 162 10.66 1.40 -21.06
CA PRO A 162 10.57 2.35 -19.95
C PRO A 162 10.00 1.72 -18.69
N LEU A 163 10.50 2.19 -17.54
CA LEU A 163 10.10 1.76 -16.20
C LEU A 163 9.29 2.85 -15.50
N CYS A 164 8.04 2.55 -15.19
CA CYS A 164 7.25 3.26 -14.20
C CYS A 164 7.35 2.55 -12.85
N ILE A 165 7.49 3.30 -11.76
CA ILE A 165 7.36 2.76 -10.42
C ILE A 165 6.20 3.43 -9.68
N HIS A 166 5.54 2.65 -8.81
CA HIS A 166 4.47 3.15 -7.95
C HIS A 166 4.90 3.08 -6.49
N VAL A 167 4.93 4.22 -5.84
CA VAL A 167 5.34 4.39 -4.44
C VAL A 167 4.09 4.41 -3.57
N HIS A 168 3.77 3.28 -2.92
CA HIS A 168 2.63 3.17 -2.01
C HIS A 168 2.99 3.60 -0.60
N ALA A 169 4.23 3.41 -0.18
CA ALA A 169 4.81 3.93 1.04
C ALA A 169 6.34 3.88 0.94
N THR A 170 7.03 4.76 1.64
CA THR A 170 8.49 4.73 1.77
C THR A 170 8.92 4.26 3.16
N ASP A 171 10.18 3.85 3.28
CA ASP A 171 10.74 3.54 4.58
C ASP A 171 10.83 4.79 5.48
N TRP A 172 10.95 5.96 4.88
CA TRP A 172 10.85 7.25 5.57
C TRP A 172 9.53 7.39 6.33
N ASP A 173 8.40 7.02 5.70
CA ASP A 173 7.08 7.05 6.32
C ASP A 173 6.95 6.04 7.46
N ARG A 174 7.50 4.82 7.26
CA ARG A 174 7.40 3.71 8.22
C ARG A 174 8.23 3.95 9.47
N SER A 175 9.38 4.62 9.33
CA SER A 175 10.40 4.78 10.37
C SER A 175 10.44 6.17 11.01
N ARG A 176 9.51 7.07 10.65
CA ARG A 176 9.55 8.50 11.04
C ARG A 176 10.91 9.16 10.71
N GLY A 177 11.50 8.83 9.56
CA GLY A 177 12.77 9.35 9.11
C GLY A 177 14.02 8.60 9.59
N HIS A 178 13.89 7.58 10.44
CA HIS A 178 14.98 6.69 10.85
C HIS A 178 15.08 5.48 9.92
N VAL A 179 15.39 5.74 8.67
CA VAL A 179 15.34 4.75 7.59
C VAL A 179 16.29 3.56 7.81
N ASN A 180 15.84 2.37 7.41
CA ASN A 180 16.68 1.21 7.23
C ASN A 180 17.56 1.41 5.99
N PRO A 181 18.89 1.44 6.11
CA PRO A 181 19.79 1.75 4.98
C PRO A 181 19.58 0.83 3.76
N THR A 182 19.29 -0.45 3.98
CA THR A 182 19.08 -1.43 2.90
C THR A 182 17.80 -1.12 2.14
N VAL A 183 16.70 -0.92 2.86
CA VAL A 183 15.40 -0.60 2.23
C VAL A 183 15.47 0.75 1.51
N TYR A 184 16.01 1.77 2.17
CA TYR A 184 16.21 3.08 1.56
C TYR A 184 17.08 3.00 0.29
N GLY A 185 18.14 2.18 0.31
CA GLY A 185 19.00 1.95 -0.85
C GLY A 185 18.23 1.36 -2.04
N ILE A 186 17.40 0.34 -1.80
CA ILE A 186 16.57 -0.29 -2.83
C ILE A 186 15.50 0.69 -3.36
N GLU A 187 14.84 1.43 -2.45
CA GLU A 187 13.85 2.46 -2.84
C GLU A 187 14.50 3.53 -3.72
N LYS A 188 15.66 4.04 -3.30
CA LYS A 188 16.38 5.06 -4.05
C LYS A 188 16.86 4.56 -5.40
N ASP A 189 17.42 3.35 -5.48
CA ASP A 189 17.88 2.75 -6.73
C ASP A 189 16.72 2.57 -7.72
N GLY A 190 15.56 2.09 -7.24
CA GLY A 190 14.33 2.01 -8.03
C GLY A 190 13.91 3.37 -8.58
N MET A 191 13.91 4.39 -7.73
CA MET A 191 13.55 5.75 -8.12
C MET A 191 14.55 6.36 -9.11
N ASP A 192 15.85 6.13 -8.93
CA ASP A 192 16.89 6.64 -9.82
C ASP A 192 16.79 6.05 -11.24
N HIS A 193 16.44 4.78 -11.37
CA HIS A 193 16.30 4.07 -12.65
C HIS A 193 14.94 4.28 -13.33
N ALA A 194 13.92 4.75 -12.60
CA ALA A 194 12.60 4.97 -13.15
C ALA A 194 12.53 6.16 -14.12
N ASP A 195 11.79 5.98 -15.22
CA ASP A 195 11.44 7.04 -16.16
C ASP A 195 10.23 7.86 -15.67
N CYS A 196 9.34 7.20 -14.90
CA CYS A 196 8.17 7.82 -14.28
C CYS A 196 7.99 7.28 -12.86
N ILE A 197 7.76 8.16 -11.90
CA ILE A 197 7.51 7.82 -10.50
C ILE A 197 6.09 8.28 -10.15
N MET A 198 5.23 7.33 -9.75
CA MET A 198 3.86 7.58 -9.33
C MET A 198 3.79 7.47 -7.81
N CYS A 199 3.32 8.51 -7.14
CA CYS A 199 3.19 8.56 -5.68
C CYS A 199 1.71 8.62 -5.29
N VAL A 200 1.30 7.87 -4.29
CA VAL A 200 -0.12 7.76 -3.88
C VAL A 200 -0.70 9.05 -3.27
N SER A 201 0.13 10.05 -3.03
CA SER A 201 -0.28 11.38 -2.53
C SER A 201 0.78 12.44 -2.84
N GLU A 202 0.40 13.70 -2.71
CA GLU A 202 1.37 14.81 -2.76
C GLU A 202 2.33 14.75 -1.56
N LEU A 203 1.85 14.31 -0.40
CA LEU A 203 2.69 14.03 0.77
C LEU A 203 3.83 13.08 0.41
N THR A 204 3.51 11.93 -0.18
CA THR A 204 4.51 10.94 -0.62
C THR A 204 5.38 11.51 -1.75
N ARG A 205 4.80 12.28 -2.67
CA ARG A 205 5.55 12.96 -3.74
C ARG A 205 6.62 13.90 -3.17
N GLN A 206 6.27 14.70 -2.18
CA GLN A 206 7.23 15.59 -1.51
C GLN A 206 8.32 14.81 -0.76
N THR A 207 7.98 13.68 -0.13
CA THR A 207 8.95 12.78 0.48
C THR A 207 9.95 12.27 -0.56
N VAL A 208 9.47 11.79 -1.71
CA VAL A 208 10.30 11.29 -2.83
C VAL A 208 11.22 12.38 -3.39
N ILE A 209 10.72 13.58 -3.57
CA ILE A 209 11.53 14.69 -4.08
C ILE A 209 12.59 15.14 -3.05
N ASN A 210 12.17 15.35 -1.80
CA ASN A 210 13.02 15.99 -0.79
C ASN A 210 14.00 15.03 -0.11
N HIS A 211 13.58 13.77 0.15
CA HIS A 211 14.38 12.80 0.92
C HIS A 211 15.06 11.74 0.05
N TYR A 212 14.52 11.45 -1.15
CA TYR A 212 15.15 10.56 -2.13
C TYR A 212 15.80 11.35 -3.29
N HIS A 213 15.71 12.69 -3.26
CA HIS A 213 16.34 13.62 -4.21
C HIS A 213 16.00 13.35 -5.67
N GLN A 214 14.72 13.07 -5.94
CA GLN A 214 14.25 12.80 -7.28
C GLN A 214 13.87 14.05 -8.04
N ASP A 215 14.07 14.03 -9.36
CA ASP A 215 13.68 15.13 -10.25
C ASP A 215 12.15 15.30 -10.26
N PRO A 216 11.61 16.46 -9.83
CA PRO A 216 10.16 16.69 -9.78
C PRO A 216 9.44 16.50 -11.11
N ARG A 217 10.15 16.58 -12.25
CA ARG A 217 9.57 16.43 -13.58
C ARG A 217 9.12 15.02 -13.90
N LYS A 218 9.73 14.00 -13.26
CA LYS A 218 9.35 12.59 -13.43
C LYS A 218 8.49 12.03 -12.28
N VAL A 219 8.14 12.84 -11.27
CA VAL A 219 7.38 12.42 -10.08
C VAL A 219 5.97 12.99 -10.13
N PHE A 220 4.97 12.12 -10.14
CA PHE A 220 3.55 12.47 -10.29
C PHE A 220 2.72 11.94 -9.13
N THR A 221 1.69 12.68 -8.73
CA THR A 221 0.72 12.22 -7.74
C THR A 221 -0.39 11.41 -8.43
N VAL A 222 -0.63 10.21 -7.93
CA VAL A 222 -1.69 9.30 -8.36
C VAL A 222 -2.40 8.77 -7.12
N HIS A 223 -3.44 9.47 -6.69
CA HIS A 223 -4.19 9.07 -5.50
C HIS A 223 -4.86 7.71 -5.70
N ASN A 224 -4.90 6.90 -4.63
CA ASN A 224 -5.68 5.67 -4.63
C ASN A 224 -7.19 5.97 -4.60
N ALA A 225 -7.98 4.94 -4.82
CA ALA A 225 -9.43 4.97 -4.72
C ALA A 225 -9.94 3.89 -3.75
N VAL A 226 -11.23 3.69 -3.74
CA VAL A 226 -11.87 2.64 -2.95
C VAL A 226 -12.89 1.90 -3.81
N TYR A 227 -13.07 0.60 -3.53
CA TYR A 227 -14.09 -0.20 -4.20
C TYR A 227 -15.49 0.17 -3.71
N PRO A 228 -16.49 0.18 -4.58
CA PRO A 228 -17.88 0.20 -4.14
C PRO A 228 -18.17 -0.97 -3.19
N LEU A 229 -19.00 -0.72 -2.18
CA LEU A 229 -19.40 -1.80 -1.28
C LEU A 229 -20.06 -2.93 -2.08
N SER A 230 -19.63 -4.17 -1.86
CA SER A 230 -20.30 -5.35 -2.43
C SER A 230 -21.77 -5.42 -1.96
N PRO A 231 -22.65 -6.10 -2.70
CA PRO A 231 -24.05 -6.27 -2.28
C PRO A 231 -24.18 -6.85 -0.86
N GLU A 232 -23.31 -7.79 -0.48
CA GLU A 232 -23.27 -8.37 0.86
C GLU A 232 -22.91 -7.33 1.92
N ASN A 233 -21.90 -6.49 1.63
CA ASN A 233 -21.48 -5.43 2.54
C ASN A 233 -22.48 -4.27 2.59
N GLN A 234 -23.20 -4.00 1.49
CA GLN A 234 -24.30 -3.05 1.50
C GLN A 234 -25.46 -3.53 2.40
N ALA A 235 -25.78 -4.82 2.37
CA ALA A 235 -26.84 -5.42 3.15
C ALA A 235 -26.57 -5.48 4.67
N ILE A 236 -25.34 -5.25 5.14
CA ILE A 236 -25.03 -5.17 6.58
C ILE A 236 -25.80 -3.99 7.17
N PRO A 237 -26.70 -4.20 8.16
CA PRO A 237 -27.46 -3.12 8.75
C PRO A 237 -26.54 -2.20 9.58
N ARG A 238 -26.79 -0.89 9.48
CA ARG A 238 -26.21 0.06 10.41
C ARG A 238 -27.11 0.13 11.66
N PRO A 239 -26.59 -0.16 12.86
CA PRO A 239 -27.39 -0.05 14.08
C PRO A 239 -27.77 1.41 14.39
N ASP A 240 -28.95 1.57 14.94
CA ASP A 240 -29.38 2.86 15.49
C ASP A 240 -28.84 3.02 16.91
N HIS A 241 -27.87 3.91 17.05
CA HIS A 241 -27.24 4.24 18.35
C HIS A 241 -27.85 5.49 19.01
N ARG A 242 -29.02 5.97 18.55
CA ARG A 242 -29.73 7.07 19.22
C ARG A 242 -30.16 6.65 20.62
N GLY A 243 -29.74 7.42 21.63
CA GLY A 243 -30.00 7.10 23.04
C GLY A 243 -29.26 5.88 23.59
N LYS A 244 -28.29 5.33 22.89
CA LYS A 244 -27.41 4.21 23.27
C LYS A 244 -25.97 4.67 23.37
N GLU A 245 -25.09 3.78 23.88
CA GLU A 245 -23.64 4.02 23.86
C GLU A 245 -23.15 4.18 22.42
N LYS A 246 -22.31 5.19 22.19
CA LYS A 246 -21.66 5.46 20.91
C LYS A 246 -20.39 4.64 20.78
N VAL A 247 -20.01 4.30 19.56
CA VAL A 247 -18.80 3.52 19.25
C VAL A 247 -17.84 4.37 18.42
N VAL A 248 -16.62 4.55 18.93
CA VAL A 248 -15.53 5.23 18.25
C VAL A 248 -14.45 4.22 17.90
N THR A 249 -14.08 4.13 16.63
CA THR A 249 -13.22 3.06 16.12
C THR A 249 -11.92 3.58 15.52
N PHE A 250 -10.81 2.97 15.94
CA PHE A 250 -9.54 2.92 15.24
C PHE A 250 -9.47 1.57 14.51
N LEU A 251 -9.09 1.56 13.22
CA LEU A 251 -8.91 0.33 12.46
C LEU A 251 -7.65 0.43 11.61
N GLY A 252 -6.70 -0.49 11.81
CA GLY A 252 -5.45 -0.53 11.07
C GLY A 252 -4.35 -1.29 11.82
N ARG A 253 -3.13 -1.23 11.28
CA ARG A 253 -1.96 -1.78 11.99
C ARG A 253 -1.72 -0.98 13.27
N ILE A 254 -1.48 -1.67 14.37
CA ILE A 254 -1.22 -1.04 15.67
C ILE A 254 0.29 -0.86 15.82
N THR A 255 0.81 0.16 15.14
CA THR A 255 2.22 0.49 15.02
C THR A 255 2.45 1.97 15.25
N MET A 256 3.68 2.38 15.53
CA MET A 256 4.07 3.77 15.76
C MET A 256 3.65 4.71 14.61
N GLN A 257 3.68 4.24 13.36
CA GLN A 257 3.26 5.01 12.18
C GLN A 257 1.79 5.43 12.27
N LYS A 258 0.92 4.57 12.82
CA LYS A 258 -0.53 4.80 12.88
C LYS A 258 -0.99 5.59 14.11
N GLY A 259 -0.09 5.87 15.07
CA GLY A 259 -0.34 6.72 16.25
C GLY A 259 -1.44 6.22 17.18
N PRO A 260 -1.49 4.91 17.53
CA PRO A 260 -2.55 4.37 18.38
C PRO A 260 -2.54 4.98 19.78
N GLU A 261 -1.38 5.44 20.28
CA GLU A 261 -1.24 6.13 21.56
C GLU A 261 -2.07 7.42 21.63
N TYR A 262 -2.12 8.19 20.53
CA TYR A 262 -2.91 9.43 20.48
C TYR A 262 -4.41 9.14 20.54
N PHE A 263 -4.84 8.01 19.97
CA PHE A 263 -6.24 7.56 20.06
C PHE A 263 -6.63 7.20 21.51
N VAL A 264 -5.77 6.48 22.24
CA VAL A 264 -6.02 6.12 23.64
C VAL A 264 -6.06 7.36 24.53
N GLU A 265 -5.14 8.31 24.35
CA GLU A 265 -5.15 9.55 25.14
C GLU A 265 -6.37 10.43 24.82
N ALA A 266 -6.78 10.52 23.55
CA ALA A 266 -8.02 11.22 23.20
C ALA A 266 -9.26 10.55 23.81
N ALA A 267 -9.30 9.22 23.81
CA ALA A 267 -10.36 8.46 24.47
C ALA A 267 -10.44 8.75 25.97
N ASN A 268 -9.30 8.81 26.65
CA ASN A 268 -9.22 9.19 28.05
C ASN A 268 -9.84 10.57 28.30
N MET A 269 -9.51 11.57 27.47
CA MET A 269 -10.08 12.91 27.57
C MET A 269 -11.60 12.94 27.32
N VAL A 270 -12.07 12.18 26.34
CA VAL A 270 -13.52 12.07 26.07
C VAL A 270 -14.26 11.46 27.23
N LEU A 271 -13.73 10.38 27.83
CA LEU A 271 -14.35 9.66 28.93
C LEU A 271 -14.39 10.47 30.23
N HIS A 272 -13.57 11.50 30.39
CA HIS A 272 -13.72 12.47 31.49
C HIS A 272 -14.93 13.38 31.30
N ARG A 273 -15.50 13.49 30.09
CA ARG A 273 -16.65 14.34 29.78
C ARG A 273 -17.97 13.56 29.69
N THR A 274 -17.91 12.28 29.32
CA THR A 274 -19.09 11.43 29.10
C THR A 274 -18.76 9.95 29.29
N ASN A 275 -19.70 9.20 29.86
CA ASN A 275 -19.59 7.74 30.00
C ASN A 275 -20.36 6.97 28.91
N ASN A 276 -20.92 7.67 27.91
CA ASN A 276 -21.79 7.06 26.90
C ASN A 276 -21.05 6.75 25.60
N ILE A 277 -19.75 6.49 25.68
CA ILE A 277 -18.90 6.16 24.52
C ILE A 277 -18.04 4.94 24.84
N ARG A 278 -17.95 4.02 23.88
CA ARG A 278 -16.98 2.91 23.84
C ARG A 278 -16.00 3.11 22.72
N PHE A 279 -14.81 2.57 22.91
CA PHE A 279 -13.73 2.64 21.96
C PHE A 279 -13.39 1.25 21.44
N CYS A 280 -13.20 1.12 20.13
CA CYS A 280 -12.76 -0.10 19.49
C CYS A 280 -11.40 0.16 18.82
N MET A 281 -10.38 -0.63 19.18
CA MET A 281 -9.09 -0.62 18.52
C MET A 281 -8.90 -1.95 17.78
N ALA A 282 -9.28 -1.95 16.49
CA ALA A 282 -9.24 -3.13 15.65
C ALA A 282 -7.94 -3.18 14.82
N GLY A 283 -7.26 -4.30 14.86
CA GLY A 283 -6.01 -4.53 14.15
C GLY A 283 -5.02 -5.40 14.93
N SER A 284 -3.80 -5.44 14.44
CA SER A 284 -2.66 -6.08 15.10
C SER A 284 -1.39 -5.27 14.84
N GLY A 285 -0.38 -5.46 15.66
CA GLY A 285 0.91 -4.79 15.53
C GLY A 285 1.71 -4.85 16.82
N ASP A 286 2.95 -4.39 16.74
CA ASP A 286 3.94 -4.40 17.82
C ASP A 286 3.57 -3.53 19.03
N MET A 287 2.65 -2.57 18.86
CA MET A 287 2.18 -1.71 19.95
C MET A 287 0.89 -2.21 20.62
N MET A 288 0.30 -3.35 20.24
CA MET A 288 -0.98 -3.81 20.79
C MET A 288 -0.94 -3.91 22.32
N ASP A 289 0.03 -4.64 22.86
CA ASP A 289 0.15 -4.84 24.32
C ASP A 289 0.35 -3.50 25.05
N ALA A 290 1.18 -2.62 24.46
CA ALA A 290 1.40 -1.29 25.04
C ALA A 290 0.11 -0.46 25.07
N MET A 291 -0.78 -0.56 24.10
CA MET A 291 -2.06 0.14 24.08
C MET A 291 -3.03 -0.41 25.10
N ILE A 292 -3.06 -1.72 25.30
CA ILE A 292 -3.86 -2.35 26.37
C ILE A 292 -3.38 -1.89 27.75
N TYR A 293 -2.06 -1.86 27.98
CA TYR A 293 -1.49 -1.35 29.22
C TYR A 293 -1.77 0.15 29.43
N LEU A 294 -1.65 0.96 28.38
CA LEU A 294 -1.95 2.39 28.45
C LEU A 294 -3.43 2.64 28.82
N ALA A 295 -4.36 1.92 28.21
CA ALA A 295 -5.78 2.02 28.54
C ALA A 295 -6.05 1.63 30.01
N ALA A 296 -5.37 0.59 30.52
CA ALA A 296 -5.47 0.18 31.94
C ALA A 296 -4.86 1.22 32.88
N GLU A 297 -3.69 1.79 32.55
CA GLU A 297 -3.04 2.85 33.31
C GLU A 297 -3.92 4.12 33.44
N ARG A 298 -4.63 4.46 32.34
CA ARG A 298 -5.59 5.57 32.35
C ARG A 298 -6.93 5.22 33.02
N GLY A 299 -7.13 3.98 33.48
CA GLY A 299 -8.34 3.52 34.12
C GLY A 299 -9.56 3.43 33.21
N ILE A 300 -9.37 3.26 31.90
CA ILE A 300 -10.42 3.23 30.89
C ILE A 300 -10.49 1.90 30.11
N ALA A 301 -9.80 0.87 30.55
CA ALA A 301 -9.75 -0.42 29.85
C ALA A 301 -11.13 -1.08 29.69
N ASP A 302 -12.05 -0.88 30.63
CA ASP A 302 -13.44 -1.37 30.57
C ASP A 302 -14.29 -0.68 29.48
N ARG A 303 -13.80 0.40 28.91
CA ARG A 303 -14.40 1.15 27.80
C ARG A 303 -13.79 0.81 26.44
N PHE A 304 -12.73 0.02 26.43
CA PHE A 304 -12.06 -0.44 25.19
C PHE A 304 -12.45 -1.85 24.82
N HIS A 305 -12.57 -2.06 23.51
CA HIS A 305 -12.64 -3.38 22.87
C HIS A 305 -11.47 -3.56 21.90
N PHE A 306 -10.73 -4.64 22.05
CA PHE A 306 -9.58 -5.01 21.22
C PHE A 306 -9.88 -6.32 20.48
N PRO A 307 -10.60 -6.28 19.34
CA PRO A 307 -11.05 -7.49 18.65
C PRO A 307 -9.93 -8.22 17.89
N GLY A 308 -8.74 -7.62 17.79
CA GLY A 308 -7.65 -8.16 16.99
C GLY A 308 -7.78 -7.83 15.51
N PHE A 309 -7.08 -8.59 14.68
CA PHE A 309 -7.03 -8.39 13.23
C PHE A 309 -8.35 -8.81 12.56
N MET A 310 -8.88 -7.94 11.70
CA MET A 310 -10.14 -8.18 10.98
C MET A 310 -9.90 -8.29 9.47
N ARG A 311 -10.72 -9.11 8.79
CA ARG A 311 -10.68 -9.31 7.33
C ARG A 311 -12.06 -9.29 6.70
N GLY A 312 -12.10 -8.89 5.43
CA GLY A 312 -13.30 -8.99 4.60
C GLY A 312 -14.53 -8.34 5.27
N LYS A 313 -15.61 -9.10 5.37
CA LYS A 313 -16.89 -8.64 5.94
C LYS A 313 -16.79 -8.06 7.35
N GLN A 314 -15.89 -8.59 8.20
CA GLN A 314 -15.70 -8.11 9.58
C GLN A 314 -15.29 -6.63 9.65
N VAL A 315 -14.49 -6.17 8.66
CA VAL A 315 -14.09 -4.76 8.54
C VAL A 315 -15.32 -3.87 8.34
N TYR A 316 -16.20 -4.24 7.41
CA TYR A 316 -17.41 -3.48 7.11
C TYR A 316 -18.44 -3.54 8.25
N GLU A 317 -18.57 -4.68 8.92
CA GLU A 317 -19.39 -4.81 10.13
C GLU A 317 -18.89 -3.88 11.24
N CYS A 318 -17.58 -3.83 11.47
CA CYS A 318 -16.96 -2.93 12.44
C CYS A 318 -17.20 -1.47 12.08
N LEU A 319 -16.96 -1.06 10.84
CA LEU A 319 -17.15 0.31 10.39
C LEU A 319 -18.63 0.73 10.44
N LYS A 320 -19.57 -0.11 10.01
CA LYS A 320 -21.01 0.19 10.09
C LYS A 320 -21.55 0.25 11.53
N ASN A 321 -20.92 -0.48 12.47
CA ASN A 321 -21.24 -0.39 13.89
C ASN A 321 -20.60 0.83 14.58
N SER A 322 -19.79 1.59 13.88
CA SER A 322 -19.08 2.74 14.44
C SER A 322 -19.86 4.05 14.22
N ASP A 323 -19.88 4.92 15.21
CA ASP A 323 -20.39 6.29 15.10
C ASP A 323 -19.31 7.25 14.60
N VAL A 324 -18.05 6.97 14.92
CA VAL A 324 -16.89 7.76 14.47
C VAL A 324 -15.74 6.82 14.15
N TYR A 325 -15.10 7.05 13.02
CA TYR A 325 -13.81 6.45 12.68
C TYR A 325 -12.68 7.46 12.89
N VAL A 326 -11.57 7.03 13.51
CA VAL A 326 -10.42 7.90 13.80
C VAL A 326 -9.15 7.26 13.26
N MET A 327 -8.40 8.01 12.45
CA MET A 327 -7.07 7.63 11.94
C MET A 327 -6.04 8.71 12.31
N PRO A 328 -5.41 8.61 13.50
CA PRO A 328 -4.46 9.60 14.00
C PRO A 328 -3.03 9.32 13.54
N SER A 329 -2.86 8.89 12.29
CA SER A 329 -1.56 8.46 11.76
C SER A 329 -0.54 9.59 11.79
N VAL A 330 0.67 9.29 12.25
CA VAL A 330 1.81 10.22 12.25
C VAL A 330 2.28 10.48 10.82
N SER A 331 2.29 9.43 9.99
CA SER A 331 2.52 9.49 8.55
C SER A 331 1.67 8.44 7.87
N GLU A 332 0.76 8.86 7.00
CA GLU A 332 -0.09 7.99 6.22
C GLU A 332 0.07 8.33 4.74
N PRO A 333 0.78 7.52 3.97
CA PRO A 333 1.01 7.80 2.55
C PRO A 333 -0.25 8.08 1.76
N PHE A 334 -1.31 7.29 2.00
CA PHE A 334 -2.65 7.59 1.48
C PHE A 334 -3.73 7.35 2.53
N GLY A 335 -4.03 6.09 2.88
CA GLY A 335 -5.09 5.69 3.80
C GLY A 335 -6.40 5.37 3.07
N ILE A 336 -6.62 4.09 2.73
CA ILE A 336 -7.87 3.62 2.10
C ILE A 336 -8.98 3.49 3.16
N SER A 337 -8.66 3.09 4.38
CA SER A 337 -9.64 2.83 5.44
C SER A 337 -10.54 4.03 5.82
N PRO A 338 -10.12 5.31 5.76
CA PRO A 338 -11.05 6.42 5.88
C PRO A 338 -12.12 6.46 4.81
N LEU A 339 -11.77 6.10 3.55
CA LEU A 339 -12.71 6.05 2.44
C LEU A 339 -13.72 4.91 2.66
N GLU A 340 -13.25 3.73 3.12
CA GLU A 340 -14.13 2.60 3.49
C GLU A 340 -15.08 2.97 4.62
N ALA A 341 -14.60 3.71 5.64
CA ALA A 341 -15.44 4.21 6.73
C ALA A 341 -16.52 5.17 6.21
N MET A 342 -16.17 6.12 5.35
CA MET A 342 -17.10 7.06 4.76
C MET A 342 -18.13 6.34 3.86
N GLN A 343 -17.75 5.31 3.10
CA GLN A 343 -18.71 4.47 2.34
C GLN A 343 -19.70 3.78 3.26
N CYS A 344 -19.25 3.33 4.43
CA CYS A 344 -20.13 2.76 5.46
C CYS A 344 -21.04 3.79 6.13
N GLY A 345 -20.92 5.07 5.78
CA GLY A 345 -21.66 6.17 6.42
C GLY A 345 -21.12 6.50 7.81
N THR A 346 -19.84 6.26 8.06
CA THR A 346 -19.22 6.54 9.36
C THR A 346 -18.43 7.84 9.26
N PRO A 347 -18.83 8.89 10.01
CA PRO A 347 -18.07 10.13 10.12
C PRO A 347 -16.62 9.88 10.48
N THR A 348 -15.71 10.57 9.83
CA THR A 348 -14.29 10.25 9.84
C THR A 348 -13.46 11.42 10.33
N ILE A 349 -12.52 11.13 11.25
CA ILE A 349 -11.48 12.03 11.73
C ILE A 349 -10.14 11.49 11.26
N ILE A 350 -9.35 12.29 10.57
CA ILE A 350 -8.02 11.91 10.09
C ILE A 350 -6.96 12.90 10.52
N SER A 351 -5.71 12.46 10.57
CA SER A 351 -4.58 13.38 10.72
C SER A 351 -4.33 14.16 9.43
N LYS A 352 -3.86 15.40 9.54
CA LYS A 352 -3.43 16.23 8.41
C LYS A 352 -2.23 15.63 7.66
N THR A 353 -1.51 14.72 8.29
CA THR A 353 -0.39 13.96 7.72
C THR A 353 -0.84 12.67 7.00
N SER A 354 -2.06 12.68 6.45
CA SER A 354 -2.65 11.57 5.70
C SER A 354 -2.95 11.99 4.26
N GLY A 355 -2.41 11.23 3.29
CA GLY A 355 -2.54 11.54 1.86
C GLY A 355 -3.99 11.57 1.37
N CYS A 356 -4.90 10.73 1.91
CA CYS A 356 -6.33 10.81 1.57
C CYS A 356 -6.95 12.15 1.96
N GLY A 357 -6.36 12.86 2.93
CA GLY A 357 -6.79 14.21 3.30
C GLY A 357 -6.65 15.24 2.18
N GLU A 358 -5.86 14.98 1.16
CA GLU A 358 -5.70 15.86 0.00
C GLU A 358 -6.96 15.89 -0.87
N ILE A 359 -7.71 14.79 -0.90
CA ILE A 359 -8.91 14.63 -1.74
C ILE A 359 -10.22 14.56 -0.95
N LEU A 360 -10.16 14.35 0.37
CA LEU A 360 -11.34 14.33 1.22
C LEU A 360 -11.59 15.72 1.82
N THR A 361 -12.83 16.21 1.73
CA THR A 361 -13.29 17.49 2.29
C THR A 361 -14.34 17.33 3.39
N ASN A 362 -15.13 16.26 3.34
CA ASN A 362 -16.20 15.97 4.28
C ASN A 362 -15.76 15.03 5.42
N CYS A 363 -14.58 15.30 5.98
CA CYS A 363 -14.02 14.67 7.18
C CYS A 363 -13.40 15.75 8.08
N ILE A 364 -13.18 15.45 9.35
CA ILE A 364 -12.47 16.36 10.26
C ILE A 364 -10.97 16.05 10.16
N LYS A 365 -10.16 17.10 9.90
CA LYS A 365 -8.70 16.98 9.82
C LYS A 365 -8.05 17.66 11.01
N ILE A 366 -7.23 16.91 11.73
CA ILE A 366 -6.54 17.36 12.95
C ILE A 366 -5.04 17.12 12.83
N ASP A 367 -4.25 17.78 13.63
CA ASP A 367 -2.86 17.39 13.84
C ASP A 367 -2.85 16.14 14.75
N TYR A 368 -2.10 15.08 14.37
CA TYR A 368 -2.14 13.79 15.09
C TYR A 368 -1.76 13.90 16.56
N TRP A 369 -0.91 14.88 16.91
CA TRP A 369 -0.44 15.17 18.26
C TRP A 369 -1.41 16.06 19.07
N ASP A 370 -2.40 16.69 18.43
CA ASP A 370 -3.40 17.53 19.11
C ASP A 370 -4.54 16.67 19.66
N ILE A 371 -4.25 16.06 20.81
CA ILE A 371 -5.19 15.20 21.54
C ILE A 371 -6.46 15.95 21.92
N ASN A 372 -6.35 17.25 22.25
CA ASN A 372 -7.52 18.07 22.61
C ASN A 372 -8.46 18.23 21.40
N ALA A 373 -7.94 18.61 20.25
CA ALA A 373 -8.74 18.73 19.03
C ALA A 373 -9.36 17.40 18.61
N MET A 374 -8.63 16.28 18.80
CA MET A 374 -9.15 14.93 18.53
C MET A 374 -10.30 14.58 19.47
N ALA A 375 -10.16 14.81 20.77
CA ALA A 375 -11.19 14.57 21.77
C ALA A 375 -12.44 15.46 21.54
N ASP A 376 -12.24 16.73 21.18
CA ASP A 376 -13.33 17.67 20.88
C ASP A 376 -14.09 17.26 19.62
N ALA A 377 -13.38 16.79 18.57
CA ALA A 377 -14.00 16.30 17.35
C ALA A 377 -14.82 15.03 17.60
N ILE A 378 -14.27 14.05 18.33
CA ILE A 378 -14.98 12.83 18.72
C ILE A 378 -16.24 13.20 19.51
N TYR A 379 -16.11 14.02 20.56
CA TYR A 379 -17.22 14.43 21.41
C TYR A 379 -18.32 15.15 20.60
N SER A 380 -17.92 16.07 19.72
CA SER A 380 -18.84 16.86 18.89
C SER A 380 -19.64 15.99 17.92
N ILE A 381 -19.01 15.04 17.24
CA ILE A 381 -19.71 14.12 16.32
C ILE A 381 -20.69 13.23 17.11
N CYS A 382 -20.27 12.70 18.27
CA CYS A 382 -21.09 11.81 19.07
C CYS A 382 -22.32 12.50 19.69
N HIS A 383 -22.28 13.83 19.96
CA HIS A 383 -23.32 14.57 20.68
C HIS A 383 -24.08 15.59 19.81
N ASN A 384 -23.68 15.79 18.55
CA ASN A 384 -24.36 16.69 17.62
C ASN A 384 -24.90 15.89 16.41
N GLU A 385 -26.18 15.56 16.47
CA GLU A 385 -26.85 14.79 15.42
C GLU A 385 -26.80 15.49 14.04
N GLY A 386 -26.88 16.82 14.00
CA GLY A 386 -26.78 17.59 12.75
C GLY A 386 -25.40 17.45 12.09
N LEU A 387 -24.33 17.53 12.89
CA LEU A 387 -22.96 17.32 12.43
C LEU A 387 -22.75 15.87 11.96
N PHE A 388 -23.23 14.90 12.74
CA PHE A 388 -23.15 13.49 12.39
C PHE A 388 -23.83 13.22 11.04
N ASN A 389 -25.08 13.64 10.88
CA ASN A 389 -25.86 13.40 9.65
C ASN A 389 -25.23 14.10 8.45
N TYR A 390 -24.70 15.32 8.62
CA TYR A 390 -23.99 16.04 7.57
C TYR A 390 -22.77 15.28 7.09
N LEU A 391 -21.87 14.90 8.01
CA LEU A 391 -20.64 14.17 7.69
C LEU A 391 -20.93 12.79 7.08
N GLN A 392 -21.95 12.09 7.60
CA GLN A 392 -22.39 10.82 7.06
C GLN A 392 -22.83 10.95 5.59
N GLN A 393 -23.79 11.83 5.32
CA GLN A 393 -24.34 11.99 3.97
C GLN A 393 -23.29 12.54 3.00
N LYS A 394 -22.61 13.63 3.37
CA LYS A 394 -21.63 14.27 2.49
C LYS A 394 -20.40 13.43 2.28
N GLY A 395 -19.97 12.69 3.28
CA GLY A 395 -18.89 11.73 3.16
C GLY A 395 -19.20 10.61 2.17
N GLN A 396 -20.41 10.04 2.22
CA GLN A 396 -20.83 9.02 1.26
C GLN A 396 -20.93 9.56 -0.17
N GLU A 397 -21.49 10.77 -0.35
CA GLU A 397 -21.60 11.42 -1.66
C GLU A 397 -20.19 11.69 -2.27
N GLU A 398 -19.26 12.13 -1.44
CA GLU A 398 -17.88 12.44 -1.86
C GLU A 398 -17.11 11.19 -2.26
N VAL A 399 -17.10 10.17 -1.40
CA VAL A 399 -16.31 8.96 -1.63
C VAL A 399 -16.80 8.14 -2.82
N ALA A 400 -18.09 8.24 -3.17
CA ALA A 400 -18.66 7.60 -4.36
C ALA A 400 -18.05 8.13 -5.67
N GLN A 401 -17.42 9.32 -5.64
CA GLN A 401 -16.77 9.92 -6.81
C GLN A 401 -15.28 9.52 -6.95
N ILE A 402 -14.72 8.84 -5.95
CA ILE A 402 -13.31 8.41 -5.91
C ILE A 402 -13.25 6.96 -6.41
N THR A 403 -12.96 6.77 -7.69
CA THR A 403 -13.08 5.47 -8.37
C THR A 403 -11.76 5.03 -9.00
N TRP A 404 -11.51 3.72 -9.02
CA TRP A 404 -10.33 3.14 -9.66
C TRP A 404 -10.29 3.40 -11.18
N GLU A 405 -11.43 3.54 -11.84
CA GLU A 405 -11.49 3.94 -13.27
C GLU A 405 -10.80 5.29 -13.52
N LYS A 406 -11.04 6.29 -12.66
CA LYS A 406 -10.37 7.60 -12.76
C LYS A 406 -8.86 7.49 -12.52
N VAL A 407 -8.46 6.66 -11.57
CA VAL A 407 -7.04 6.36 -11.28
C VAL A 407 -6.39 5.70 -12.48
N GLY A 408 -7.00 4.66 -13.03
CA GLY A 408 -6.49 3.95 -14.21
C GLY A 408 -6.35 4.86 -15.44
N ARG A 409 -7.31 5.77 -15.64
CA ARG A 409 -7.24 6.79 -16.69
C ARG A 409 -6.00 7.68 -16.55
N TRP A 410 -5.72 8.14 -15.34
CA TRP A 410 -4.54 8.99 -15.09
C TRP A 410 -3.24 8.21 -15.25
N ILE A 411 -3.16 6.97 -14.75
CA ILE A 411 -2.00 6.11 -14.92
C ILE A 411 -1.74 5.84 -16.42
N ARG A 412 -2.80 5.53 -17.19
CA ARG A 412 -2.69 5.34 -18.64
C ARG A 412 -2.13 6.58 -19.35
N GLU A 413 -2.56 7.77 -18.93
CA GLU A 413 -2.03 9.04 -19.45
C GLU A 413 -0.54 9.19 -19.16
N LEU A 414 -0.09 8.84 -17.96
CA LEU A 414 1.32 8.84 -17.58
C LEU A 414 2.13 7.82 -18.39
N TYR A 415 1.58 6.65 -18.67
CA TYR A 415 2.22 5.68 -19.56
C TYR A 415 2.44 6.25 -20.97
N LEU A 416 1.42 6.85 -21.55
CA LEU A 416 1.51 7.47 -22.88
C LEU A 416 2.55 8.59 -22.91
N ARG A 417 2.60 9.43 -21.88
CA ARG A 417 3.64 10.46 -21.74
C ARG A 417 5.02 9.84 -21.66
N THR A 418 5.21 8.82 -20.84
CA THR A 418 6.50 8.15 -20.65
C THR A 418 6.98 7.49 -21.94
N LEU A 419 6.09 6.85 -22.72
CA LEU A 419 6.39 6.26 -24.02
C LEU A 419 6.78 7.31 -25.09
N HIS A 420 6.25 8.54 -24.99
CA HIS A 420 6.56 9.63 -25.91
C HIS A 420 7.79 10.45 -25.52
N TRP A 421 8.26 10.33 -24.28
CA TRP A 421 9.48 11.01 -23.80
C TRP A 421 10.77 10.27 -24.15
N ILE A 422 10.68 9.01 -24.58
CA ILE A 422 11.77 8.14 -25.01
C ILE A 422 11.78 8.02 -26.53
#